data_db75cefa63e11af2f483496840f797f2
#
_entry.id   db75cefa63e11af2f483496840f797f2
#
_cell.length_a   1.000
_cell.length_b   1.000
_cell.length_c   1.000
_cell.angle_alpha   90.00
_cell.angle_beta   90.00
_cell.angle_gamma   90.00
#
_symmetry.space_group_name_H-M   'P 1'
#
loop_
_entity.id
_entity.type
_entity.pdbx_description
1 polymer ?
#
loop_
_entity_poly.entity_id
_entity_poly.type
_entity_poly.pdbx_seq_one_letter_code
_entity_poly.pdbx_strand_id
1 'polypeptide(L)'
;MKKVVKFGGSSLASAEQFKKVGNIIRAEESRRYVVPSAPGKRFSADTKVTDMLYGCYAAAENGEDFTEKLAAIKDRYQEIIDGLGLKFSLDEDFEVIRKNFSEKAGSNYAASRGEFLNGKIMAAYLGFEFIDAAEVVRFDESGDFQSEITNGIMSARLEKAKNAVIPGFYGATEEGRVVTFSRGGSDITGSLVARAVNADLYENWTDVSGFLIADPRIVKGSKSIETITYKELRELSYMGASVLHEDAIFPVRRAGIPINIRNTNAPADKGTLIVEATCCQPKYTITGIAGTDGFAAITIEKAMMNSEVGFCRKVLQVFEDNGVSIEHMPSGIDTMTIFVHKDKFEEKEQQILAGIHKAVDPDHIELESDLALIAIVGRGMKSTRGTAGRIFSALAHAHINVKMIDQGSSELNIIVGVRHDDFKNAIKALYEIFVLTQI
;
A
#
# COMPACT_ATOMS: atom_id res chain seq x y z
N MET A 1 -0.33 14.40 24.21
CA MET A 1 -0.09 13.80 22.89
C MET A 1 -0.70 12.40 22.85
N LYS A 2 -1.46 12.07 21.82
CA LYS A 2 -2.05 10.73 21.63
C LYS A 2 -1.46 10.14 20.35
N LYS A 3 -0.88 8.95 20.46
CA LYS A 3 -0.38 8.20 19.31
C LYS A 3 -1.17 6.91 19.14
N VAL A 4 -1.46 6.60 17.89
CA VAL A 4 -1.93 5.28 17.48
C VAL A 4 -0.76 4.56 16.83
N VAL A 5 -0.55 3.31 17.19
CA VAL A 5 0.54 2.48 16.67
C VAL A 5 -0.02 1.21 16.04
N LYS A 6 0.29 0.97 14.78
CA LYS A 6 -0.05 -0.28 14.09
C LYS A 6 1.21 -1.08 13.85
N PHE A 7 1.14 -2.38 14.08
CA PHE A 7 2.26 -3.30 13.83
C PHE A 7 1.88 -4.32 12.76
N GLY A 8 2.72 -4.42 11.72
CA GLY A 8 2.56 -5.40 10.65
C GLY A 8 2.84 -6.83 11.10
N GLY A 9 2.42 -7.82 10.32
CA GLY A 9 2.55 -9.23 10.66
C GLY A 9 3.99 -9.71 10.88
N SER A 10 4.96 -9.20 10.12
CA SER A 10 6.38 -9.50 10.32
C SER A 10 6.89 -9.04 11.69
N SER A 11 6.34 -7.93 12.21
CA SER A 11 6.64 -7.40 13.54
C SER A 11 6.01 -8.20 14.69
N LEU A 12 5.12 -9.15 14.39
CA LEU A 12 4.34 -9.95 15.35
C LEU A 12 4.46 -11.46 15.07
N ALA A 13 5.47 -11.87 14.31
CA ALA A 13 5.61 -13.25 13.86
C ALA A 13 6.07 -14.23 14.95
N SER A 14 6.63 -13.76 16.06
CA SER A 14 7.17 -14.58 17.16
C SER A 14 7.16 -13.84 18.49
N ALA A 15 7.37 -14.55 19.60
CA ALA A 15 7.52 -13.96 20.92
C ALA A 15 8.65 -12.92 21.01
N GLU A 16 9.75 -13.13 20.30
CA GLU A 16 10.85 -12.15 20.27
C GLU A 16 10.43 -10.84 19.61
N GLN A 17 9.67 -10.92 18.51
CA GLN A 17 9.13 -9.74 17.86
C GLN A 17 8.10 -9.04 18.76
N PHE A 18 7.23 -9.77 19.44
CA PHE A 18 6.32 -9.22 20.45
C PHE A 18 7.06 -8.46 21.56
N LYS A 19 8.19 -8.98 22.05
CA LYS A 19 9.02 -8.31 23.05
C LYS A 19 9.57 -6.98 22.53
N LYS A 20 10.04 -6.92 21.27
CA LYS A 20 10.46 -5.67 20.62
C LYS A 20 9.30 -4.68 20.55
N VAL A 21 8.14 -5.13 20.07
CA VAL A 21 6.92 -4.31 20.00
C VAL A 21 6.51 -3.79 21.37
N GLY A 22 6.49 -4.64 22.39
CA GLY A 22 6.19 -4.23 23.76
C GLY A 22 7.16 -3.18 24.31
N ASN A 23 8.46 -3.32 24.04
CA ASN A 23 9.46 -2.32 24.40
C ASN A 23 9.23 -0.98 23.69
N ILE A 24 8.89 -1.01 22.39
CA ILE A 24 8.54 0.18 21.61
C ILE A 24 7.33 0.89 22.23
N ILE A 25 6.27 0.16 22.56
CA ILE A 25 5.06 0.74 23.13
C ILE A 25 5.33 1.34 24.51
N ARG A 26 5.99 0.60 25.39
CA ARG A 26 6.31 1.03 26.77
C ARG A 26 7.32 2.18 26.84
N ALA A 27 8.16 2.36 25.81
CA ALA A 27 9.13 3.45 25.73
C ALA A 27 8.46 4.83 25.64
N GLU A 28 7.17 4.91 25.31
CA GLU A 28 6.47 6.18 25.15
C GLU A 28 4.99 6.08 25.56
N GLU A 29 4.61 6.70 26.67
CA GLU A 29 3.24 6.65 27.22
C GLU A 29 2.16 7.21 26.28
N SER A 30 2.53 8.00 25.28
CA SER A 30 1.61 8.53 24.28
C SER A 30 1.11 7.47 23.29
N ARG A 31 1.75 6.29 23.19
CA ARG A 31 1.36 5.12 22.37
C ARG A 31 0.25 4.31 23.04
N ARG A 32 -0.94 4.88 23.04
CA ARG A 32 -2.08 4.41 23.84
C ARG A 32 -3.00 3.44 23.12
N TYR A 33 -3.04 3.50 21.82
CA TYR A 33 -3.92 2.69 20.99
C TYR A 33 -3.09 1.85 20.03
N VAL A 34 -3.24 0.53 20.13
CA VAL A 34 -2.41 -0.44 19.41
C VAL A 34 -3.27 -1.24 18.45
N VAL A 35 -2.85 -1.32 17.19
CA VAL A 35 -3.52 -2.10 16.16
C VAL A 35 -2.59 -3.20 15.65
N PRO A 36 -2.71 -4.43 16.15
CA PRO A 36 -1.92 -5.55 15.67
C PRO A 36 -2.52 -6.19 14.42
N SER A 37 -1.65 -6.60 13.49
CA SER A 37 -1.98 -7.56 12.44
C SER A 37 -1.88 -9.01 12.96
N ALA A 38 -2.36 -9.98 12.19
CA ALA A 38 -2.09 -11.40 12.44
C ALA A 38 -0.57 -11.69 12.37
N PRO A 39 -0.08 -12.77 13.00
CA PRO A 39 1.32 -13.17 12.93
C PRO A 39 1.74 -13.48 11.49
N GLY A 40 2.79 -12.81 11.03
CA GLY A 40 3.39 -13.02 9.72
C GLY A 40 4.30 -14.24 9.67
N LYS A 41 5.13 -14.32 8.64
CA LYS A 41 6.16 -15.35 8.50
C LYS A 41 7.31 -15.13 9.48
N ARG A 42 7.78 -16.21 10.12
CA ARG A 42 8.99 -16.22 10.97
C ARG A 42 10.28 -16.23 10.13
N PHE A 43 10.19 -16.88 8.95
CA PHE A 43 11.26 -17.00 7.96
C PHE A 43 10.67 -17.14 6.55
N SER A 44 11.48 -17.05 5.50
CA SER A 44 11.01 -16.95 4.10
C SER A 44 10.09 -18.09 3.64
N ALA A 45 10.36 -19.33 4.08
CA ALA A 45 9.56 -20.51 3.74
C ALA A 45 8.35 -20.76 4.66
N ASP A 46 8.15 -19.93 5.71
CA ASP A 46 7.04 -20.07 6.64
C ASP A 46 5.71 -19.60 6.01
N THR A 47 4.59 -20.04 6.57
CA THR A 47 3.24 -19.65 6.14
C THR A 47 2.68 -18.60 7.09
N LYS A 48 2.01 -17.57 6.56
CA LYS A 48 1.30 -16.59 7.38
C LYS A 48 0.11 -17.25 8.08
N VAL A 49 -0.20 -16.83 9.29
CA VAL A 49 -1.36 -17.37 10.04
C VAL A 49 -2.68 -17.14 9.28
N THR A 50 -2.82 -16.01 8.58
CA THR A 50 -4.02 -15.76 7.77
C THR A 50 -4.18 -16.79 6.65
N ASP A 51 -3.08 -17.17 5.98
CA ASP A 51 -3.10 -18.20 4.93
C ASP A 51 -3.41 -19.59 5.51
N MET A 52 -2.90 -19.88 6.73
CA MET A 52 -3.24 -21.11 7.45
C MET A 52 -4.72 -21.17 7.81
N LEU A 53 -5.32 -20.04 8.24
CA LEU A 53 -6.75 -19.93 8.57
C LEU A 53 -7.63 -20.13 7.32
N TYR A 54 -7.27 -19.54 6.19
CA TYR A 54 -7.97 -19.78 4.92
C TYR A 54 -7.91 -21.25 4.51
N GLY A 55 -6.73 -21.88 4.58
CA GLY A 55 -6.56 -23.31 4.25
C GLY A 55 -7.26 -24.26 5.23
N CYS A 56 -7.37 -23.86 6.50
CA CYS A 56 -8.13 -24.60 7.51
C CYS A 56 -9.64 -24.50 7.25
N TYR A 57 -10.13 -23.30 6.99
CA TYR A 57 -11.55 -23.08 6.71
C TYR A 57 -11.99 -23.73 5.39
N ALA A 58 -11.18 -23.69 4.35
CA ALA A 58 -11.48 -24.37 3.09
C ALA A 58 -11.68 -25.89 3.27
N ALA A 59 -10.88 -26.53 4.12
CA ALA A 59 -11.09 -27.94 4.46
C ALA A 59 -12.44 -28.15 5.18
N ALA A 60 -12.77 -27.31 6.16
CA ALA A 60 -14.05 -27.36 6.86
C ALA A 60 -15.26 -27.13 5.91
N GLU A 61 -15.14 -26.18 4.99
CA GLU A 61 -16.18 -25.86 3.99
C GLU A 61 -16.45 -27.04 3.05
N ASN A 62 -15.37 -27.76 2.67
CA ASN A 62 -15.44 -28.97 1.84
C ASN A 62 -15.89 -30.23 2.62
N GLY A 63 -16.08 -30.14 3.95
CA GLY A 63 -16.44 -31.28 4.79
C GLY A 63 -15.28 -32.23 5.10
N GLU A 64 -14.04 -31.76 4.90
CA GLU A 64 -12.81 -32.48 5.27
C GLU A 64 -12.49 -32.30 6.75
N ASP A 65 -11.71 -33.21 7.33
CA ASP A 65 -11.19 -33.03 8.69
C ASP A 65 -10.13 -31.90 8.70
N PHE A 66 -10.38 -30.90 9.52
CA PHE A 66 -9.50 -29.73 9.69
C PHE A 66 -8.82 -29.68 11.07
N THR A 67 -8.97 -30.74 11.87
CA THR A 67 -8.48 -30.79 13.26
C THR A 67 -6.98 -30.55 13.35
N GLU A 68 -6.17 -31.20 12.53
CA GLU A 68 -4.72 -31.02 12.52
C GLU A 68 -4.31 -29.62 12.05
N LYS A 69 -5.00 -29.07 11.04
CA LYS A 69 -4.74 -27.71 10.55
C LYS A 69 -5.04 -26.67 11.63
N LEU A 70 -6.15 -26.83 12.35
CA LEU A 70 -6.52 -25.94 13.46
C LEU A 70 -5.55 -26.06 14.64
N ALA A 71 -5.12 -27.28 14.97
CA ALA A 71 -4.10 -27.53 16.00
C ALA A 71 -2.78 -26.83 15.66
N ALA A 72 -2.30 -26.92 14.43
CA ALA A 72 -1.09 -26.23 13.98
C ALA A 72 -1.18 -24.70 14.14
N ILE A 73 -2.36 -24.10 13.91
CA ILE A 73 -2.59 -22.67 14.15
C ILE A 73 -2.55 -22.38 15.65
N LYS A 74 -3.18 -23.23 16.47
CA LYS A 74 -3.16 -23.11 17.94
C LYS A 74 -1.74 -23.17 18.49
N ASP A 75 -0.94 -24.12 18.03
CA ASP A 75 0.45 -24.29 18.45
C ASP A 75 1.27 -23.04 18.11
N ARG A 76 1.02 -22.42 16.96
CA ARG A 76 1.67 -21.17 16.55
C ARG A 76 1.41 -20.01 17.53
N TYR A 77 0.20 -19.89 18.06
CA TYR A 77 -0.13 -18.89 19.07
C TYR A 77 0.39 -19.29 20.45
N GLN A 78 0.36 -20.59 20.79
CA GLN A 78 0.89 -21.08 22.05
C GLN A 78 2.40 -20.84 22.17
N GLU A 79 3.18 -21.03 21.09
CA GLU A 79 4.60 -20.66 21.04
C GLU A 79 4.83 -19.19 21.41
N ILE A 80 3.96 -18.28 20.95
CA ILE A 80 4.04 -16.85 21.28
C ILE A 80 3.72 -16.64 22.76
N ILE A 81 2.65 -17.21 23.28
CA ILE A 81 2.21 -17.08 24.67
C ILE A 81 3.29 -17.60 25.63
N ASP A 82 3.83 -18.78 25.36
CA ASP A 82 4.87 -19.42 26.19
C ASP A 82 6.16 -18.61 26.14
N GLY A 83 6.57 -18.18 24.96
CA GLY A 83 7.77 -17.35 24.77
C GLY A 83 7.68 -15.97 25.43
N LEU A 84 6.48 -15.46 25.67
CA LEU A 84 6.22 -14.24 26.44
C LEU A 84 6.08 -14.50 27.94
N GLY A 85 5.96 -15.76 28.37
CA GLY A 85 5.74 -16.16 29.77
C GLY A 85 4.37 -15.73 30.31
N LEU A 86 3.35 -15.66 29.45
CA LEU A 86 2.02 -15.21 29.83
C LEU A 86 1.22 -16.35 30.46
N LYS A 87 0.53 -16.06 31.57
CA LYS A 87 -0.53 -16.92 32.10
C LYS A 87 -1.86 -16.61 31.42
N PHE A 88 -1.97 -17.01 30.17
CA PHE A 88 -3.09 -16.68 29.28
C PHE A 88 -3.36 -17.87 28.37
N SER A 89 -4.63 -18.19 28.15
CA SER A 89 -5.05 -19.28 27.24
C SER A 89 -6.02 -18.75 26.20
N LEU A 90 -5.94 -19.33 25.01
CA LEU A 90 -6.87 -19.15 23.90
C LEU A 90 -7.76 -20.40 23.67
N ASP A 91 -7.78 -21.36 24.60
CA ASP A 91 -8.50 -22.63 24.43
C ASP A 91 -9.99 -22.41 24.12
N GLU A 92 -10.65 -21.54 24.88
CA GLU A 92 -12.07 -21.20 24.66
C GLU A 92 -12.28 -20.54 23.28
N ASP A 93 -11.37 -19.66 22.86
CA ASP A 93 -11.44 -19.02 21.54
C ASP A 93 -11.31 -20.05 20.41
N PHE A 94 -10.38 -21.01 20.54
CA PHE A 94 -10.22 -22.09 19.56
C PHE A 94 -11.42 -23.03 19.49
N GLU A 95 -12.10 -23.30 20.62
CA GLU A 95 -13.34 -24.06 20.61
C GLU A 95 -14.47 -23.33 19.88
N VAL A 96 -14.60 -22.01 20.10
CA VAL A 96 -15.52 -21.15 19.35
C VAL A 96 -15.19 -21.14 17.86
N ILE A 97 -13.92 -21.02 17.50
CA ILE A 97 -13.48 -21.04 16.09
C ILE A 97 -13.80 -22.39 15.45
N ARG A 98 -13.50 -23.51 16.13
CA ARG A 98 -13.80 -24.86 15.64
C ARG A 98 -15.30 -25.04 15.36
N LYS A 99 -16.15 -24.58 16.28
CA LYS A 99 -17.59 -24.60 16.09
C LYS A 99 -18.03 -23.79 14.88
N ASN A 100 -17.58 -22.54 14.77
CA ASN A 100 -17.95 -21.65 13.66
C ASN A 100 -17.44 -22.17 12.30
N PHE A 101 -16.28 -22.83 12.25
CA PHE A 101 -15.80 -23.48 11.02
C PHE A 101 -16.69 -24.65 10.63
N SER A 102 -17.11 -25.47 11.59
CA SER A 102 -18.07 -26.58 11.35
C SER A 102 -19.43 -26.06 10.88
N GLU A 103 -19.85 -24.89 11.34
CA GLU A 103 -21.11 -24.22 10.96
C GLU A 103 -20.96 -23.37 9.69
N LYS A 104 -19.80 -23.36 9.04
CA LYS A 104 -19.49 -22.63 7.79
C LYS A 104 -19.71 -21.12 7.91
N ALA A 105 -19.15 -20.51 8.94
CA ALA A 105 -19.28 -19.07 9.23
C ALA A 105 -18.68 -18.10 8.19
N GLY A 106 -18.01 -18.61 7.16
CA GLY A 106 -17.47 -17.83 6.03
C GLY A 106 -15.98 -17.55 6.13
N SER A 107 -15.38 -17.30 4.97
CA SER A 107 -13.93 -17.04 4.83
C SER A 107 -13.49 -15.75 5.53
N ASN A 108 -14.34 -14.71 5.56
CA ASN A 108 -14.05 -13.47 6.27
C ASN A 108 -13.94 -13.69 7.78
N TYR A 109 -14.86 -14.50 8.35
CA TYR A 109 -14.75 -14.89 9.75
C TYR A 109 -13.43 -15.62 10.01
N ALA A 110 -13.09 -16.60 9.18
CA ALA A 110 -11.87 -17.36 9.34
C ALA A 110 -10.62 -16.46 9.32
N ALA A 111 -10.49 -15.62 8.31
CA ALA A 111 -9.36 -14.71 8.16
C ALA A 111 -9.22 -13.74 9.35
N SER A 112 -10.33 -13.17 9.83
CA SER A 112 -10.34 -12.22 10.94
C SER A 112 -9.81 -12.79 12.25
N ARG A 113 -9.88 -14.11 12.43
CA ARG A 113 -9.41 -14.74 13.67
C ARG A 113 -7.92 -14.61 13.89
N GLY A 114 -7.15 -14.38 12.81
CA GLY A 114 -5.72 -14.10 12.92
C GLY A 114 -5.42 -12.86 13.75
N GLU A 115 -6.03 -11.75 13.39
CA GLU A 115 -5.89 -10.49 14.11
C GLU A 115 -6.59 -10.52 15.47
N PHE A 116 -7.76 -11.15 15.56
CA PHE A 116 -8.51 -11.27 16.80
C PHE A 116 -7.68 -11.96 17.90
N LEU A 117 -7.15 -13.15 17.62
CA LEU A 117 -6.33 -13.91 18.58
C LEU A 117 -5.05 -13.17 18.94
N ASN A 118 -4.40 -12.57 17.94
CA ASN A 118 -3.18 -11.80 18.15
C ASN A 118 -3.43 -10.53 18.97
N GLY A 119 -4.57 -9.88 18.77
CA GLY A 119 -5.03 -8.74 19.56
C GLY A 119 -5.23 -9.09 21.03
N LYS A 120 -5.84 -10.25 21.33
CA LYS A 120 -6.03 -10.74 22.71
C LYS A 120 -4.69 -10.99 23.41
N ILE A 121 -3.73 -11.63 22.72
CA ILE A 121 -2.37 -11.83 23.27
C ILE A 121 -1.70 -10.49 23.54
N MET A 122 -1.77 -9.55 22.57
CA MET A 122 -1.17 -8.23 22.72
C MET A 122 -1.77 -7.46 23.90
N ALA A 123 -3.09 -7.50 24.06
CA ALA A 123 -3.78 -6.86 25.17
C ALA A 123 -3.34 -7.46 26.53
N ALA A 124 -3.29 -8.79 26.64
CA ALA A 124 -2.79 -9.48 27.82
C ALA A 124 -1.32 -9.14 28.14
N TYR A 125 -0.46 -9.08 27.11
CA TYR A 125 0.96 -8.78 27.25
C TYR A 125 1.24 -7.32 27.70
N LEU A 126 0.42 -6.37 27.23
CA LEU A 126 0.55 -4.97 27.59
C LEU A 126 -0.22 -4.57 28.83
N GLY A 127 -1.22 -5.35 29.26
CA GLY A 127 -2.21 -4.97 30.27
C GLY A 127 -3.16 -3.88 29.77
N PHE A 128 -3.44 -3.83 28.47
CA PHE A 128 -4.34 -2.89 27.83
C PHE A 128 -5.72 -3.51 27.65
N GLU A 129 -6.74 -2.68 27.53
CA GLU A 129 -8.09 -3.14 27.23
C GLU A 129 -8.17 -3.72 25.81
N PHE A 130 -8.74 -4.92 25.67
CA PHE A 130 -9.05 -5.50 24.36
C PHE A 130 -10.42 -4.99 23.91
N ILE A 131 -10.49 -4.46 22.69
CA ILE A 131 -11.73 -4.04 22.04
C ILE A 131 -11.82 -4.75 20.71
N ASP A 132 -12.83 -5.63 20.56
CA ASP A 132 -13.04 -6.35 19.30
C ASP A 132 -13.37 -5.36 18.18
N ALA A 133 -12.69 -5.50 17.04
CA ALA A 133 -12.95 -4.66 15.87
C ALA A 133 -14.41 -4.82 15.38
N ALA A 134 -15.03 -5.98 15.55
CA ALA A 134 -16.43 -6.22 15.24
C ALA A 134 -17.40 -5.34 16.06
N GLU A 135 -16.99 -4.83 17.23
CA GLU A 135 -17.82 -3.91 18.03
C GLU A 135 -17.80 -2.48 17.49
N VAL A 136 -16.71 -2.06 16.81
CA VAL A 136 -16.46 -0.65 16.51
C VAL A 136 -16.29 -0.34 15.03
N VAL A 137 -16.07 -1.32 14.16
CA VAL A 137 -15.95 -1.16 12.71
C VAL A 137 -17.21 -1.70 12.05
N ARG A 138 -17.90 -0.87 11.28
CA ARG A 138 -19.19 -1.19 10.67
C ARG A 138 -19.13 -1.29 9.16
N PHE A 139 -19.75 -2.35 8.68
CA PHE A 139 -20.08 -2.58 7.28
C PHE A 139 -21.61 -2.68 7.16
N ASP A 140 -22.14 -2.37 5.98
CA ASP A 140 -23.55 -2.66 5.69
C ASP A 140 -23.75 -4.13 5.29
N GLU A 141 -24.99 -4.51 5.03
CA GLU A 141 -25.31 -5.90 4.68
C GLU A 141 -24.81 -6.31 3.29
N SER A 142 -24.47 -5.36 2.42
CA SER A 142 -23.77 -5.60 1.14
C SER A 142 -22.27 -5.85 1.32
N GLY A 143 -21.73 -5.50 2.50
CA GLY A 143 -20.29 -5.59 2.80
C GLY A 143 -19.55 -4.29 2.51
N ASP A 144 -20.26 -3.19 2.30
CA ASP A 144 -19.65 -1.89 2.06
C ASP A 144 -19.31 -1.16 3.38
N PHE A 145 -18.12 -0.60 3.45
CA PHE A 145 -17.60 0.02 4.66
C PHE A 145 -18.32 1.33 5.01
N GLN A 146 -18.82 1.43 6.25
CA GLN A 146 -19.58 2.56 6.77
C GLN A 146 -18.69 3.53 7.58
N SER A 147 -17.98 4.42 6.89
CA SER A 147 -16.91 5.27 7.46
C SER A 147 -17.38 6.18 8.60
N GLU A 148 -18.49 6.90 8.43
CA GLU A 148 -18.94 7.88 9.44
C GLU A 148 -19.60 7.19 10.65
N ILE A 149 -20.33 6.11 10.43
CA ILE A 149 -20.91 5.27 11.51
C ILE A 149 -19.76 4.66 12.33
N THR A 150 -18.77 4.06 11.67
CA THR A 150 -17.57 3.53 12.32
C THR A 150 -16.86 4.59 13.16
N ASN A 151 -16.64 5.78 12.61
CA ASN A 151 -15.96 6.86 13.32
C ASN A 151 -16.73 7.27 14.59
N GLY A 152 -18.05 7.37 14.51
CA GLY A 152 -18.90 7.72 15.67
C GLY A 152 -18.86 6.67 16.78
N ILE A 153 -19.05 5.38 16.44
CA ILE A 153 -19.04 4.27 17.40
C ILE A 153 -17.64 4.13 18.03
N MET A 154 -16.60 4.12 17.19
CA MET A 154 -15.21 3.95 17.62
C MET A 154 -14.76 5.11 18.52
N SER A 155 -15.08 6.36 18.19
CA SER A 155 -14.78 7.54 19.01
C SER A 155 -15.42 7.43 20.39
N ALA A 156 -16.72 7.14 20.46
CA ALA A 156 -17.44 7.01 21.73
C ALA A 156 -16.92 5.84 22.60
N ARG A 157 -16.47 4.74 21.96
CA ARG A 157 -15.91 3.57 22.66
C ARG A 157 -14.51 3.84 23.19
N LEU A 158 -13.65 4.45 22.36
CA LEU A 158 -12.25 4.71 22.72
C LEU A 158 -12.05 5.89 23.68
N GLU A 159 -13.01 6.81 23.75
CA GLU A 159 -13.00 7.90 24.74
C GLU A 159 -13.00 7.36 26.18
N LYS A 160 -13.66 6.21 26.40
CA LYS A 160 -13.75 5.56 27.71
C LYS A 160 -12.50 4.72 28.05
N ALA A 161 -11.67 4.39 27.07
CA ALA A 161 -10.50 3.55 27.25
C ALA A 161 -9.24 4.38 27.49
N LYS A 162 -8.50 4.12 28.58
CA LYS A 162 -7.22 4.77 28.80
C LYS A 162 -6.18 4.32 27.78
N ASN A 163 -6.07 3.01 27.58
CA ASN A 163 -5.21 2.34 26.60
C ASN A 163 -5.98 1.15 26.03
N ALA A 164 -5.89 0.91 24.73
CA ALA A 164 -6.63 -0.17 24.08
C ALA A 164 -5.82 -0.87 22.99
N VAL A 165 -6.14 -2.15 22.78
CA VAL A 165 -5.72 -2.95 21.62
C VAL A 165 -6.96 -3.24 20.79
N ILE A 166 -6.93 -2.86 19.52
CA ILE A 166 -8.00 -3.05 18.55
C ILE A 166 -7.43 -3.93 17.42
N PRO A 167 -7.88 -5.18 17.22
CA PRO A 167 -7.42 -6.00 16.11
C PRO A 167 -7.65 -5.29 14.78
N GLY A 168 -6.69 -5.40 13.87
CA GLY A 168 -6.84 -4.84 12.53
C GLY A 168 -7.69 -5.69 11.59
N PHE A 169 -7.88 -5.22 10.34
CA PHE A 169 -8.32 -5.97 9.18
C PHE A 169 -9.83 -6.21 9.04
N TYR A 170 -10.64 -6.24 10.07
CA TYR A 170 -12.05 -6.63 10.00
C TYR A 170 -12.98 -5.71 10.79
N GLY A 171 -14.25 -5.90 10.57
CA GLY A 171 -15.38 -5.37 11.33
C GLY A 171 -16.58 -6.28 11.20
N ALA A 172 -17.78 -5.76 11.44
CA ALA A 172 -19.01 -6.53 11.30
C ALA A 172 -20.16 -5.67 10.74
N THR A 173 -21.16 -6.35 10.16
CA THR A 173 -22.47 -5.76 9.85
C THR A 173 -23.27 -5.55 11.14
N GLU A 174 -24.43 -4.89 11.05
CA GLU A 174 -25.30 -4.68 12.19
C GLU A 174 -25.82 -6.02 12.76
N GLU A 175 -26.05 -7.03 11.91
CA GLU A 175 -26.45 -8.37 12.28
C GLU A 175 -25.30 -9.22 12.87
N GLY A 176 -24.07 -8.68 12.89
CA GLY A 176 -22.90 -9.36 13.48
C GLY A 176 -22.13 -10.27 12.51
N ARG A 177 -22.43 -10.24 11.19
CA ARG A 177 -21.67 -10.94 10.19
C ARG A 177 -20.32 -10.27 10.01
N VAL A 178 -19.24 -11.04 10.19
CA VAL A 178 -17.87 -10.51 10.05
C VAL A 178 -17.54 -10.23 8.58
N VAL A 179 -16.97 -9.06 8.34
CA VAL A 179 -16.49 -8.61 7.02
C VAL A 179 -15.05 -8.12 7.14
N THR A 180 -14.21 -8.45 6.17
CA THR A 180 -12.80 -8.03 6.12
C THR A 180 -12.57 -6.97 5.05
N PHE A 181 -11.61 -6.09 5.28
CA PHE A 181 -11.12 -5.19 4.22
C PHE A 181 -10.35 -5.99 3.17
N SER A 182 -10.45 -5.57 1.90
CA SER A 182 -9.87 -6.31 0.77
C SER A 182 -8.34 -6.34 0.77
N ARG A 183 -7.68 -5.23 1.11
CA ARG A 183 -6.22 -5.08 1.17
C ARG A 183 -5.80 -4.08 2.24
N GLY A 184 -4.62 -4.27 2.84
CA GLY A 184 -4.08 -3.32 3.82
C GLY A 184 -4.96 -3.11 5.04
N GLY A 185 -5.82 -4.07 5.39
CA GLY A 185 -6.91 -3.88 6.34
C GLY A 185 -6.47 -3.44 7.73
N SER A 186 -5.32 -3.95 8.22
CA SER A 186 -4.79 -3.48 9.51
C SER A 186 -4.28 -2.03 9.44
N ASP A 187 -3.77 -1.60 8.27
CA ASP A 187 -3.37 -0.21 8.03
C ASP A 187 -4.60 0.71 8.02
N ILE A 188 -5.69 0.25 7.38
CA ILE A 188 -6.99 0.94 7.37
C ILE A 188 -7.50 1.07 8.80
N THR A 189 -7.54 -0.03 9.57
CA THR A 189 -7.98 0.01 10.98
C THR A 189 -7.14 0.99 11.80
N GLY A 190 -5.80 0.99 11.65
CA GLY A 190 -4.92 1.96 12.30
C GLY A 190 -5.28 3.41 11.99
N SER A 191 -5.59 3.69 10.72
CA SER A 191 -6.05 5.02 10.27
C SER A 191 -7.43 5.39 10.86
N LEU A 192 -8.36 4.44 10.93
CA LEU A 192 -9.69 4.65 11.53
C LEU A 192 -9.58 4.96 13.02
N VAL A 193 -8.77 4.17 13.75
CA VAL A 193 -8.49 4.42 15.17
C VAL A 193 -7.85 5.78 15.36
N ALA A 194 -6.87 6.15 14.53
CA ALA A 194 -6.21 7.46 14.61
C ALA A 194 -7.20 8.61 14.41
N ARG A 195 -8.09 8.51 13.42
CA ARG A 195 -9.17 9.49 13.18
C ARG A 195 -10.12 9.56 14.35
N ALA A 196 -10.60 8.41 14.85
CA ALA A 196 -11.59 8.32 15.91
C ALA A 196 -11.13 8.95 17.24
N VAL A 197 -9.84 8.80 17.59
CA VAL A 197 -9.27 9.38 18.82
C VAL A 197 -8.67 10.77 18.61
N ASN A 198 -8.76 11.30 17.39
CA ASN A 198 -8.10 12.54 16.98
C ASN A 198 -6.62 12.53 17.40
N ALA A 199 -5.88 11.56 16.86
CA ALA A 199 -4.50 11.34 17.23
C ALA A 199 -3.58 12.47 16.71
N ASP A 200 -2.54 12.78 17.45
CA ASP A 200 -1.50 13.72 17.01
C ASP A 200 -0.55 13.09 15.99
N LEU A 201 -0.42 11.75 16.00
CA LEU A 201 0.43 10.99 15.10
C LEU A 201 -0.08 9.54 14.96
N TYR A 202 -0.08 9.02 13.75
CA TYR A 202 -0.26 7.61 13.45
C TYR A 202 1.10 6.98 13.09
N GLU A 203 1.63 6.09 13.92
CA GLU A 203 2.87 5.35 13.64
C GLU A 203 2.53 3.99 13.02
N ASN A 204 3.00 3.75 11.80
CA ASN A 204 2.91 2.45 11.14
C ASN A 204 4.26 1.75 11.20
N TRP A 205 4.34 0.72 12.05
CA TRP A 205 5.54 -0.06 12.30
C TRP A 205 5.57 -1.31 11.41
N THR A 206 6.64 -1.43 10.64
CA THR A 206 6.88 -2.50 9.67
C THR A 206 8.34 -2.98 9.78
N ASP A 207 8.84 -3.70 8.77
CA ASP A 207 10.20 -4.20 8.69
C ASP A 207 11.17 -3.30 7.90
N VAL A 208 10.71 -2.14 7.43
CA VAL A 208 11.51 -1.14 6.71
C VAL A 208 11.55 0.20 7.43
N SER A 209 12.67 0.93 7.31
CA SER A 209 12.89 2.23 7.96
C SER A 209 12.30 3.41 7.17
N GLY A 210 11.07 3.27 6.69
CA GLY A 210 10.39 4.28 5.87
C GLY A 210 10.61 4.09 4.38
N PHE A 211 10.36 5.16 3.60
CA PHE A 211 10.57 5.17 2.16
C PHE A 211 12.01 5.50 1.81
N LEU A 212 12.52 4.89 0.76
CA LEU A 212 13.82 5.19 0.16
C LEU A 212 13.64 6.03 -1.11
N ILE A 213 14.64 6.85 -1.43
CA ILE A 213 14.61 7.72 -2.62
C ILE A 213 14.52 6.90 -3.91
N ALA A 214 15.12 5.70 -3.94
CA ALA A 214 15.02 4.77 -5.04
C ALA A 214 14.97 3.33 -4.52
N ASP A 215 14.48 2.39 -5.34
CA ASP A 215 14.38 0.98 -4.99
C ASP A 215 15.75 0.41 -4.59
N PRO A 216 15.91 -0.14 -3.37
CA PRO A 216 17.18 -0.69 -2.87
C PRO A 216 17.66 -1.90 -3.66
N ARG A 217 16.78 -2.57 -4.41
CA ARG A 217 17.15 -3.67 -5.33
C ARG A 217 17.91 -3.16 -6.55
N ILE A 218 17.69 -1.88 -6.93
CA ILE A 218 18.35 -1.21 -8.06
C ILE A 218 19.53 -0.37 -7.57
N VAL A 219 19.32 0.45 -6.52
CA VAL A 219 20.30 1.36 -5.95
C VAL A 219 20.66 0.89 -4.54
N LYS A 220 21.73 0.13 -4.42
CA LYS A 220 22.22 -0.33 -3.11
C LYS A 220 22.61 0.85 -2.23
N GLY A 221 22.11 0.87 -0.98
CA GLY A 221 22.37 1.97 -0.06
C GLY A 221 21.61 3.25 -0.38
N SER A 222 20.47 3.16 -1.08
CA SER A 222 19.57 4.29 -1.31
C SER A 222 19.24 5.00 0.01
N LYS A 223 19.29 6.33 -0.01
CA LYS A 223 19.01 7.16 1.17
C LYS A 223 17.51 7.18 1.49
N SER A 224 17.19 7.32 2.78
CA SER A 224 15.81 7.43 3.24
C SER A 224 15.21 8.81 3.00
N ILE A 225 13.92 8.84 2.75
CA ILE A 225 13.09 10.04 2.66
C ILE A 225 12.65 10.40 4.10
N GLU A 226 13.06 11.56 4.61
CA GLU A 226 12.68 11.98 5.97
C GLU A 226 11.22 12.45 6.03
N THR A 227 10.78 13.24 5.05
CA THR A 227 9.41 13.79 4.99
C THR A 227 8.90 13.79 3.57
N ILE A 228 7.68 13.28 3.39
CA ILE A 228 6.99 13.21 2.10
C ILE A 228 5.56 13.74 2.27
N THR A 229 5.03 14.42 1.25
CA THR A 229 3.62 14.80 1.24
C THR A 229 2.76 13.66 0.69
N TYR A 230 1.46 13.64 1.06
CA TYR A 230 0.52 12.66 0.49
C TYR A 230 0.47 12.69 -1.05
N LYS A 231 0.64 13.86 -1.65
CA LYS A 231 0.68 14.00 -3.12
C LYS A 231 1.92 13.32 -3.72
N GLU A 232 3.11 13.58 -3.14
CA GLU A 232 4.36 12.94 -3.58
C GLU A 232 4.30 11.41 -3.36
N LEU A 233 3.77 10.98 -2.21
CA LEU A 233 3.61 9.56 -1.91
C LEU A 233 2.73 8.86 -2.95
N ARG A 234 1.62 9.49 -3.35
CA ARG A 234 0.72 8.93 -4.34
C ARG A 234 1.41 8.73 -5.70
N GLU A 235 2.17 9.72 -6.15
CA GLU A 235 2.95 9.62 -7.39
C GLU A 235 3.97 8.47 -7.35
N LEU A 236 4.72 8.33 -6.23
CA LEU A 236 5.68 7.26 -6.06
C LEU A 236 5.02 5.88 -5.94
N SER A 237 3.92 5.78 -5.20
CA SER A 237 3.20 4.51 -4.99
C SER A 237 2.57 4.00 -6.28
N TYR A 238 2.03 4.89 -7.10
CA TYR A 238 1.48 4.54 -8.41
C TYR A 238 2.52 3.90 -9.33
N MET A 239 3.76 4.37 -9.25
CA MET A 239 4.90 3.87 -10.00
C MET A 239 5.67 2.76 -9.27
N GLY A 240 5.02 2.05 -8.33
CA GLY A 240 5.53 0.82 -7.73
C GLY A 240 6.31 0.97 -6.41
N ALA A 241 6.55 2.17 -5.90
CA ALA A 241 7.16 2.38 -4.58
C ALA A 241 6.12 2.21 -3.45
N SER A 242 5.55 1.01 -3.33
CA SER A 242 4.47 0.72 -2.38
C SER A 242 5.00 0.22 -1.04
N VAL A 243 4.85 1.02 0.02
CA VAL A 243 5.05 0.62 1.43
C VAL A 243 3.71 0.64 2.18
N LEU A 244 2.77 1.46 1.73
CA LEU A 244 1.46 1.65 2.36
C LEU A 244 0.37 1.68 1.29
N HIS A 245 -0.75 0.99 1.53
CA HIS A 245 -1.87 0.98 0.60
C HIS A 245 -2.61 2.33 0.61
N GLU A 246 -3.06 2.82 -0.54
CA GLU A 246 -3.70 4.15 -0.67
C GLU A 246 -4.96 4.27 0.18
N ASP A 247 -5.80 3.23 0.21
CA ASP A 247 -7.04 3.21 1.00
C ASP A 247 -6.79 3.36 2.51
N ALA A 248 -5.61 2.90 2.98
CA ALA A 248 -5.21 3.03 4.38
C ALA A 248 -4.89 4.47 4.80
N ILE A 249 -4.59 5.33 3.84
CA ILE A 249 -4.19 6.72 4.08
C ILE A 249 -5.40 7.64 4.18
N PHE A 250 -6.49 7.32 3.49
CA PHE A 250 -7.62 8.22 3.32
C PHE A 250 -8.24 8.75 4.64
N PRO A 251 -8.50 7.92 5.69
CA PRO A 251 -9.09 8.41 6.93
C PRO A 251 -8.24 9.44 7.66
N VAL A 252 -6.94 9.19 7.78
CA VAL A 252 -5.99 10.10 8.48
C VAL A 252 -5.68 11.33 7.66
N ARG A 253 -5.59 11.21 6.32
CA ARG A 253 -5.40 12.34 5.43
C ARG A 253 -6.55 13.34 5.55
N ARG A 254 -7.80 12.85 5.53
CA ARG A 254 -8.98 13.69 5.69
C ARG A 254 -9.02 14.41 7.04
N ALA A 255 -8.46 13.77 8.08
CA ALA A 255 -8.35 14.33 9.42
C ALA A 255 -7.10 15.21 9.62
N GLY A 256 -6.21 15.32 8.64
CA GLY A 256 -4.95 16.07 8.75
C GLY A 256 -3.93 15.45 9.71
N ILE A 257 -4.06 14.17 10.04
CA ILE A 257 -3.18 13.45 10.97
C ILE A 257 -1.95 12.96 10.22
N PRO A 258 -0.72 13.28 10.65
CA PRO A 258 0.49 12.77 10.03
C PRO A 258 0.66 11.27 10.28
N ILE A 259 1.32 10.58 9.32
CA ILE A 259 1.72 9.17 9.46
C ILE A 259 3.24 9.09 9.55
N ASN A 260 3.78 8.26 10.45
CA ASN A 260 5.20 7.94 10.49
C ASN A 260 5.42 6.44 10.21
N ILE A 261 6.10 6.12 9.11
CA ILE A 261 6.50 4.75 8.79
C ILE A 261 7.80 4.43 9.52
N ARG A 262 7.79 3.41 10.38
CA ARG A 262 8.92 3.08 11.26
C ARG A 262 9.27 1.60 11.21
N ASN A 263 10.52 1.29 11.54
CA ASN A 263 11.06 -0.06 11.53
C ASN A 263 11.07 -0.66 12.95
N THR A 264 10.34 -1.76 13.12
CA THR A 264 10.30 -2.52 14.39
C THR A 264 11.67 -3.10 14.75
N ASN A 265 12.49 -3.44 13.76
CA ASN A 265 13.83 -4.00 13.96
C ASN A 265 14.93 -2.94 14.15
N ALA A 266 14.62 -1.68 13.83
CA ALA A 266 15.52 -0.52 14.01
C ALA A 266 14.73 0.66 14.59
N PRO A 267 14.22 0.58 15.83
CA PRO A 267 13.32 1.57 16.42
C PRO A 267 13.97 2.94 16.67
N ALA A 268 15.31 3.03 16.61
CA ALA A 268 16.02 4.30 16.66
C ALA A 268 15.95 5.09 15.37
N ASP A 269 15.66 4.44 14.23
CA ASP A 269 15.51 5.11 12.95
C ASP A 269 14.26 6.00 12.98
N LYS A 270 14.40 7.24 12.48
CA LYS A 270 13.29 8.20 12.44
C LYS A 270 12.15 7.78 11.50
N GLY A 271 12.48 6.95 10.49
CA GLY A 271 11.54 6.55 9.45
C GLY A 271 11.17 7.71 8.52
N THR A 272 10.03 7.59 7.86
CA THR A 272 9.47 8.62 6.96
C THR A 272 8.20 9.22 7.53
N LEU A 273 8.14 10.53 7.63
CA LEU A 273 6.95 11.28 8.03
C LEU A 273 6.14 11.67 6.80
N ILE A 274 4.87 11.25 6.74
CA ILE A 274 3.91 11.58 5.69
C ILE A 274 2.98 12.67 6.21
N VAL A 275 2.85 13.77 5.46
CA VAL A 275 2.07 14.97 5.86
C VAL A 275 1.22 15.49 4.71
N GLU A 276 0.15 16.25 5.01
CA GLU A 276 -0.67 16.89 3.96
C GLU A 276 0.11 18.00 3.25
N ALA A 277 0.80 18.83 4.02
CA ALA A 277 1.65 19.91 3.52
C ALA A 277 2.81 20.15 4.48
N THR A 278 3.88 20.68 3.96
CA THR A 278 5.05 21.08 4.77
C THR A 278 5.69 22.33 4.21
N CYS A 279 6.09 23.24 5.09
CA CYS A 279 6.93 24.38 4.76
C CYS A 279 8.43 24.03 4.77
N CYS A 280 8.80 22.83 5.24
CA CYS A 280 10.19 22.39 5.25
C CYS A 280 10.69 22.23 3.84
N GLN A 281 11.80 22.90 3.53
CA GLN A 281 12.49 22.72 2.26
C GLN A 281 13.00 21.28 2.16
N PRO A 282 12.81 20.61 1.03
CA PRO A 282 13.35 19.28 0.82
C PRO A 282 14.87 19.31 0.78
N LYS A 283 15.51 18.27 1.30
CA LYS A 283 16.99 18.14 1.29
C LYS A 283 17.54 18.06 -0.14
N TYR A 284 16.81 17.43 -1.03
CA TYR A 284 17.15 17.30 -2.45
C TYR A 284 16.04 17.93 -3.30
N THR A 285 16.37 18.29 -4.54
CA THR A 285 15.38 18.79 -5.51
C THR A 285 14.25 17.79 -5.74
N ILE A 286 14.57 16.49 -5.73
CA ILE A 286 13.62 15.40 -5.83
C ILE A 286 13.38 14.75 -4.47
N THR A 287 12.21 14.19 -4.29
CA THR A 287 11.83 13.40 -3.11
C THR A 287 12.09 11.92 -3.35
N GLY A 288 11.78 11.42 -4.55
CA GLY A 288 12.00 10.01 -4.88
C GLY A 288 11.97 9.73 -6.38
N ILE A 289 12.46 8.55 -6.72
CA ILE A 289 12.48 7.98 -8.07
C ILE A 289 11.83 6.60 -7.97
N ALA A 290 10.73 6.42 -8.67
CA ALA A 290 10.04 5.13 -8.75
C ALA A 290 9.82 4.77 -10.22
N GLY A 291 9.69 3.51 -10.53
CA GLY A 291 9.40 3.09 -11.89
C GLY A 291 8.90 1.66 -11.94
N THR A 292 8.16 1.39 -13.00
CA THR A 292 7.59 0.07 -13.30
C THR A 292 7.85 -0.25 -14.76
N ASP A 293 8.09 -1.49 -15.06
CA ASP A 293 8.22 -2.03 -16.41
C ASP A 293 6.93 -2.73 -16.84
N GLY A 294 6.94 -3.27 -18.06
CA GLY A 294 5.79 -4.01 -18.59
C GLY A 294 4.75 -3.13 -19.26
N PHE A 295 5.18 -2.08 -19.95
CA PHE A 295 4.30 -1.22 -20.75
C PHE A 295 4.45 -1.46 -22.25
N ALA A 296 3.36 -1.19 -22.97
CA ALA A 296 3.31 -1.08 -24.43
C ALA A 296 2.85 0.33 -24.82
N ALA A 297 3.35 0.83 -25.93
CA ALA A 297 2.95 2.09 -26.54
C ALA A 297 2.29 1.84 -27.90
N ILE A 298 1.12 2.41 -28.10
CA ILE A 298 0.37 2.39 -29.33
C ILE A 298 0.42 3.82 -29.92
N THR A 299 1.20 4.01 -30.97
CA THR A 299 1.29 5.30 -31.67
C THR A 299 0.34 5.30 -32.86
N ILE A 300 -0.59 6.23 -32.89
CA ILE A 300 -1.60 6.44 -33.91
C ILE A 300 -1.22 7.70 -34.69
N GLU A 301 -1.05 7.57 -35.98
CA GLU A 301 -0.75 8.68 -36.88
C GLU A 301 -1.94 8.95 -37.79
N LYS A 302 -2.34 10.21 -37.91
CA LYS A 302 -3.39 10.65 -38.82
C LYS A 302 -3.18 12.09 -39.23
N ALA A 303 -3.06 12.32 -40.53
CA ALA A 303 -2.99 13.65 -41.07
C ALA A 303 -4.22 14.50 -40.67
N MET A 304 -3.97 15.73 -40.23
CA MET A 304 -5.02 16.65 -39.76
C MET A 304 -5.75 16.19 -38.49
N MET A 305 -5.15 15.31 -37.69
CA MET A 305 -5.74 14.79 -36.43
C MET A 305 -6.22 15.91 -35.50
N ASN A 306 -5.42 16.97 -35.38
CA ASN A 306 -5.72 18.12 -34.51
C ASN A 306 -6.98 18.89 -34.90
N SER A 307 -7.41 18.81 -36.15
CA SER A 307 -8.63 19.46 -36.66
C SER A 307 -9.88 18.55 -36.60
N GLU A 308 -9.71 17.27 -36.31
CA GLU A 308 -10.82 16.32 -36.15
C GLU A 308 -11.42 16.40 -34.74
N VAL A 309 -12.56 17.07 -34.61
CA VAL A 309 -13.27 17.20 -33.34
C VAL A 309 -13.67 15.82 -32.78
N GLY A 310 -13.24 15.53 -31.57
CA GLY A 310 -13.57 14.27 -30.89
C GLY A 310 -12.67 13.08 -31.23
N PHE A 311 -11.57 13.28 -31.96
CA PHE A 311 -10.61 12.21 -32.28
C PHE A 311 -10.16 11.44 -31.04
N CYS A 312 -9.59 12.13 -30.02
CA CYS A 312 -9.15 11.49 -28.78
C CYS A 312 -10.28 10.73 -28.09
N ARG A 313 -11.48 11.30 -28.01
CA ARG A 313 -12.63 10.62 -27.40
C ARG A 313 -12.97 9.32 -28.12
N LYS A 314 -12.96 9.28 -29.44
CA LYS A 314 -13.24 8.07 -30.22
C LYS A 314 -12.21 6.98 -29.96
N VAL A 315 -10.93 7.36 -29.87
CA VAL A 315 -9.84 6.43 -29.56
C VAL A 315 -9.98 5.90 -28.11
N LEU A 316 -10.18 6.80 -27.13
CA LEU A 316 -10.37 6.41 -25.73
C LEU A 316 -11.56 5.49 -25.51
N GLN A 317 -12.66 5.69 -26.29
CA GLN A 317 -13.83 4.82 -26.24
C GLN A 317 -13.48 3.36 -26.60
N VAL A 318 -12.56 3.14 -27.53
CA VAL A 318 -12.13 1.78 -27.90
C VAL A 318 -11.46 1.08 -26.72
N PHE A 319 -10.63 1.80 -25.95
CA PHE A 319 -9.99 1.22 -24.75
C PHE A 319 -11.02 0.96 -23.63
N GLU A 320 -11.96 1.88 -23.42
CA GLU A 320 -13.05 1.74 -22.46
C GLU A 320 -13.92 0.52 -22.79
N ASP A 321 -14.36 0.36 -24.04
CA ASP A 321 -15.18 -0.76 -24.50
C ASP A 321 -14.48 -2.12 -24.32
N ASN A 322 -13.16 -2.11 -24.35
CA ASN A 322 -12.34 -3.30 -24.11
C ASN A 322 -11.88 -3.44 -22.64
N GLY A 323 -12.25 -2.50 -21.76
CA GLY A 323 -11.87 -2.55 -20.34
C GLY A 323 -10.35 -2.46 -20.09
N VAL A 324 -9.61 -1.73 -20.95
CA VAL A 324 -8.16 -1.50 -20.81
C VAL A 324 -7.93 -0.09 -20.30
N SER A 325 -7.27 0.01 -19.15
CA SER A 325 -6.89 1.28 -18.54
C SER A 325 -5.72 1.91 -19.29
N ILE A 326 -5.76 3.22 -19.46
CA ILE A 326 -4.70 4.02 -20.09
C ILE A 326 -3.86 4.68 -18.99
N GLU A 327 -2.54 4.62 -19.14
CA GLU A 327 -1.60 5.21 -18.19
C GLU A 327 -1.20 6.64 -18.59
N HIS A 328 -0.73 6.81 -19.82
CA HIS A 328 -0.33 8.09 -20.38
C HIS A 328 -0.76 8.24 -21.83
N MET A 329 -0.95 9.49 -22.27
CA MET A 329 -1.43 9.81 -23.60
C MET A 329 -0.76 11.07 -24.16
N PRO A 330 0.54 11.07 -24.42
CA PRO A 330 1.18 12.18 -25.11
C PRO A 330 0.62 12.31 -26.53
N SER A 331 0.31 13.55 -26.95
CA SER A 331 -0.25 13.86 -28.26
C SER A 331 0.49 14.98 -28.95
N GLY A 332 0.70 14.84 -30.25
CA GLY A 332 1.22 15.83 -31.15
C GLY A 332 0.12 16.45 -32.04
N ILE A 333 0.52 17.01 -33.19
CA ILE A 333 -0.41 17.60 -34.15
C ILE A 333 -1.13 16.51 -34.95
N ASP A 334 -0.38 15.54 -35.46
CA ASP A 334 -0.85 14.44 -36.30
C ASP A 334 -0.58 13.07 -35.67
N THR A 335 -0.17 13.03 -34.39
CA THR A 335 0.18 11.79 -33.69
C THR A 335 -0.41 11.78 -32.30
N MET A 336 -0.80 10.58 -31.83
CA MET A 336 -1.24 10.31 -30.46
C MET A 336 -0.64 8.97 -30.05
N THR A 337 0.07 8.95 -28.92
CA THR A 337 0.62 7.71 -28.36
C THR A 337 -0.12 7.36 -27.08
N ILE A 338 -0.52 6.12 -26.92
CA ILE A 338 -1.20 5.63 -25.72
C ILE A 338 -0.32 4.58 -25.05
N PHE A 339 -0.03 4.78 -23.75
CA PHE A 339 0.69 3.85 -22.93
C PHE A 339 -0.27 3.03 -22.08
N VAL A 340 -0.11 1.72 -22.12
CA VAL A 340 -0.94 0.75 -21.41
C VAL A 340 -0.07 -0.34 -20.77
N HIS A 341 -0.59 -1.01 -19.75
CA HIS A 341 0.04 -2.23 -19.24
C HIS A 341 -0.02 -3.33 -20.30
N LYS A 342 1.15 -3.91 -20.60
CA LYS A 342 1.33 -4.89 -21.68
C LYS A 342 0.45 -6.13 -21.48
N ASP A 343 0.42 -6.69 -20.28
CA ASP A 343 -0.36 -7.88 -19.91
C ASP A 343 -1.87 -7.72 -20.18
N LYS A 344 -2.43 -6.56 -19.86
CA LYS A 344 -3.85 -6.26 -20.10
C LYS A 344 -4.17 -5.96 -21.55
N PHE A 345 -3.20 -5.49 -22.31
CA PHE A 345 -3.36 -5.13 -23.71
C PHE A 345 -3.22 -6.34 -24.63
N GLU A 346 -2.21 -7.21 -24.42
CA GLU A 346 -1.90 -8.35 -25.30
C GLU A 346 -3.09 -9.28 -25.53
N GLU A 347 -3.91 -9.51 -24.51
CA GLU A 347 -5.12 -10.36 -24.65
C GLU A 347 -6.17 -9.76 -25.60
N LYS A 348 -6.14 -8.44 -25.80
CA LYS A 348 -7.15 -7.67 -26.53
C LYS A 348 -6.59 -6.86 -27.70
N GLU A 349 -5.31 -7.05 -28.01
CA GLU A 349 -4.57 -6.28 -29.01
C GLU A 349 -5.31 -6.17 -30.34
N GLN A 350 -5.69 -7.31 -30.94
CA GLN A 350 -6.37 -7.33 -32.22
C GLN A 350 -7.71 -6.59 -32.20
N GLN A 351 -8.46 -6.70 -31.10
CA GLN A 351 -9.77 -6.05 -30.97
C GLN A 351 -9.60 -4.53 -30.85
N ILE A 352 -8.59 -4.09 -30.07
CA ILE A 352 -8.30 -2.67 -29.90
C ILE A 352 -7.79 -2.06 -31.19
N LEU A 353 -6.83 -2.69 -31.87
CA LEU A 353 -6.30 -2.18 -33.14
C LEU A 353 -7.40 -2.10 -34.23
N ALA A 354 -8.22 -3.12 -34.36
CA ALA A 354 -9.37 -3.10 -35.27
C ALA A 354 -10.42 -2.03 -34.89
N GLY A 355 -10.64 -1.84 -33.58
CA GLY A 355 -11.52 -0.79 -33.06
C GLY A 355 -11.02 0.61 -33.40
N ILE A 356 -9.72 0.87 -33.23
CA ILE A 356 -9.09 2.15 -33.59
C ILE A 356 -9.22 2.42 -35.07
N HIS A 357 -8.91 1.44 -35.95
CA HIS A 357 -9.11 1.58 -37.41
C HIS A 357 -10.53 1.93 -37.74
N LYS A 358 -11.51 1.26 -37.16
CA LYS A 358 -12.93 1.53 -37.39
C LYS A 358 -13.38 2.90 -36.90
N ALA A 359 -12.84 3.36 -35.74
CA ALA A 359 -13.29 4.58 -35.08
C ALA A 359 -12.71 5.86 -35.69
N VAL A 360 -11.46 5.83 -36.15
CA VAL A 360 -10.74 7.05 -36.57
C VAL A 360 -10.03 6.93 -37.93
N ASP A 361 -9.97 5.74 -38.53
CA ASP A 361 -9.31 5.50 -39.84
C ASP A 361 -7.91 6.14 -39.88
N PRO A 362 -6.95 5.67 -39.10
CA PRO A 362 -5.62 6.26 -39.03
C PRO A 362 -4.79 5.91 -40.27
N ASP A 363 -3.82 6.79 -40.59
CA ASP A 363 -2.89 6.54 -41.70
C ASP A 363 -1.88 5.44 -41.33
N HIS A 364 -1.47 5.39 -40.04
CA HIS A 364 -0.55 4.38 -39.52
C HIS A 364 -0.78 4.11 -38.03
N ILE A 365 -0.55 2.85 -37.62
CA ILE A 365 -0.47 2.47 -36.20
C ILE A 365 0.83 1.71 -35.98
N GLU A 366 1.64 2.19 -35.06
CA GLU A 366 2.86 1.53 -34.60
C GLU A 366 2.68 1.02 -33.18
N LEU A 367 3.15 -0.20 -32.93
CA LEU A 367 3.16 -0.82 -31.62
C LEU A 367 4.61 -1.00 -31.14
N GLU A 368 4.96 -0.46 -29.99
CA GLU A 368 6.24 -0.70 -29.32
C GLU A 368 6.00 -1.33 -27.94
N SER A 369 6.56 -2.52 -27.72
CA SER A 369 6.49 -3.26 -26.45
C SER A 369 7.79 -3.12 -25.65
N ASP A 370 7.78 -3.71 -24.44
CA ASP A 370 8.95 -3.77 -23.56
C ASP A 370 9.48 -2.39 -23.13
N LEU A 371 8.54 -1.54 -22.76
CA LEU A 371 8.80 -0.21 -22.22
C LEU A 371 8.68 -0.20 -20.70
N ALA A 372 9.41 0.73 -20.08
CA ALA A 372 9.35 1.04 -18.66
C ALA A 372 9.10 2.53 -18.47
N LEU A 373 8.32 2.87 -17.46
CA LEU A 373 8.05 4.24 -17.05
C LEU A 373 8.73 4.55 -15.73
N ILE A 374 9.36 5.72 -15.63
CA ILE A 374 10.08 6.18 -14.45
C ILE A 374 9.53 7.55 -14.07
N ALA A 375 9.01 7.66 -12.85
CA ALA A 375 8.59 8.93 -12.27
C ALA A 375 9.70 9.50 -11.37
N ILE A 376 10.11 10.71 -11.67
CA ILE A 376 10.95 11.54 -10.84
C ILE A 376 10.02 12.50 -10.10
N VAL A 377 9.89 12.33 -8.79
CA VAL A 377 8.90 13.03 -7.96
C VAL A 377 9.59 13.95 -6.96
N GLY A 378 9.09 15.17 -6.82
CA GLY A 378 9.58 16.05 -5.77
C GLY A 378 9.00 17.47 -5.81
N ARG A 379 8.51 17.94 -4.66
CA ARG A 379 8.01 19.31 -4.47
C ARG A 379 9.08 20.37 -4.69
N GLY A 380 10.37 20.00 -4.56
CA GLY A 380 11.50 20.90 -4.80
C GLY A 380 11.65 21.29 -6.28
N MET A 381 11.08 20.51 -7.20
CA MET A 381 11.15 20.79 -8.64
C MET A 381 10.44 22.09 -9.02
N LYS A 382 9.33 22.43 -8.36
CA LYS A 382 8.59 23.69 -8.58
C LYS A 382 9.43 24.95 -8.41
N SER A 383 10.38 24.93 -7.50
CA SER A 383 11.23 26.09 -7.16
C SER A 383 12.64 26.02 -7.75
N THR A 384 13.02 24.88 -8.35
CA THR A 384 14.38 24.65 -8.85
C THR A 384 14.41 24.68 -10.37
N ARG A 385 14.93 25.77 -10.93
CA ARG A 385 15.11 25.89 -12.38
C ARG A 385 16.12 24.88 -12.90
N GLY A 386 15.90 24.38 -14.11
CA GLY A 386 16.81 23.46 -14.78
C GLY A 386 16.69 21.98 -14.37
N THR A 387 15.72 21.63 -13.53
CA THR A 387 15.53 20.23 -13.09
C THR A 387 15.32 19.28 -14.27
N ALA A 388 14.48 19.62 -15.25
CA ALA A 388 14.29 18.82 -16.47
C ALA A 388 15.60 18.67 -17.26
N GLY A 389 16.38 19.76 -17.42
CA GLY A 389 17.69 19.70 -18.07
C GLY A 389 18.65 18.73 -17.39
N ARG A 390 18.66 18.68 -16.05
CA ARG A 390 19.47 17.72 -15.27
C ARG A 390 19.02 16.29 -15.48
N ILE A 391 17.71 16.04 -15.51
CA ILE A 391 17.14 14.70 -15.78
C ILE A 391 17.62 14.19 -17.14
N PHE A 392 17.41 14.98 -18.20
CA PHE A 392 17.76 14.56 -19.56
C PHE A 392 19.27 14.49 -19.77
N SER A 393 20.06 15.37 -19.15
CA SER A 393 21.52 15.27 -19.16
C SER A 393 22.00 13.97 -18.50
N ALA A 394 21.44 13.58 -17.36
CA ALA A 394 21.80 12.34 -16.71
C ALA A 394 21.51 11.11 -17.58
N LEU A 395 20.34 11.08 -18.22
CA LEU A 395 19.96 9.99 -19.13
C LEU A 395 20.84 9.96 -20.39
N ALA A 396 21.15 11.12 -20.97
CA ALA A 396 22.02 11.24 -22.13
C ALA A 396 23.45 10.76 -21.83
N HIS A 397 24.03 11.15 -20.67
CA HIS A 397 25.35 10.68 -20.23
C HIS A 397 25.39 9.16 -19.98
N ALA A 398 24.26 8.58 -19.57
CA ALA A 398 24.10 7.14 -19.43
C ALA A 398 23.80 6.41 -20.76
N HIS A 399 23.81 7.14 -21.90
CA HIS A 399 23.47 6.62 -23.23
C HIS A 399 22.06 6.04 -23.35
N ILE A 400 21.11 6.59 -22.61
CA ILE A 400 19.71 6.12 -22.56
C ILE A 400 18.86 6.98 -23.47
N ASN A 401 18.13 6.34 -24.39
CA ASN A 401 17.17 6.99 -25.25
C ASN A 401 15.82 7.14 -24.55
N VAL A 402 15.29 8.36 -24.51
CA VAL A 402 13.97 8.66 -23.93
C VAL A 402 12.90 8.47 -24.99
N LYS A 403 11.91 7.62 -24.68
CA LYS A 403 10.77 7.27 -25.55
C LYS A 403 9.56 8.15 -25.31
N MET A 404 9.38 8.61 -24.08
CA MET A 404 8.25 9.43 -23.65
C MET A 404 8.70 10.43 -22.59
N ILE A 405 8.07 11.59 -22.60
CA ILE A 405 8.20 12.60 -21.55
C ILE A 405 6.79 13.10 -21.23
N ASP A 406 6.44 13.05 -19.95
CA ASP A 406 5.21 13.65 -19.45
C ASP A 406 5.50 14.48 -18.20
N GLN A 407 5.00 15.71 -18.17
CA GLN A 407 5.06 16.60 -17.01
C GLN A 407 3.76 17.39 -16.90
N GLY A 408 2.96 17.08 -15.90
CA GLY A 408 1.73 17.80 -15.61
C GLY A 408 1.98 19.22 -15.08
N SER A 409 0.96 20.07 -15.14
CA SER A 409 1.00 21.46 -14.64
C SER A 409 1.23 21.56 -13.13
N SER A 410 1.15 20.46 -12.39
CA SER A 410 1.47 20.40 -10.97
C SER A 410 2.96 20.60 -10.69
N GLU A 411 3.83 20.35 -11.68
CA GLU A 411 5.30 20.36 -11.59
C GLU A 411 5.84 19.46 -10.46
N LEU A 412 5.02 18.51 -10.01
CA LEU A 412 5.36 17.62 -8.89
C LEU A 412 6.18 16.42 -9.34
N ASN A 413 5.98 16.00 -10.59
CA ASN A 413 6.67 14.89 -11.21
C ASN A 413 7.11 15.21 -12.65
N ILE A 414 8.10 14.45 -13.11
CA ILE A 414 8.44 14.26 -14.52
C ILE A 414 8.47 12.75 -14.73
N ILE A 415 7.73 12.28 -15.71
CA ILE A 415 7.70 10.86 -16.07
C ILE A 415 8.44 10.69 -17.39
N VAL A 416 9.35 9.73 -17.43
CA VAL A 416 10.10 9.37 -18.63
C VAL A 416 9.88 7.92 -18.99
N GLY A 417 9.58 7.66 -20.25
CA GLY A 417 9.52 6.32 -20.82
C GLY A 417 10.89 5.94 -21.41
N VAL A 418 11.35 4.72 -21.11
CA VAL A 418 12.59 4.14 -21.61
C VAL A 418 12.37 2.70 -22.03
N ARG A 419 13.32 2.08 -22.74
CA ARG A 419 13.30 0.64 -22.97
C ARG A 419 13.49 -0.12 -21.66
N HIS A 420 12.92 -1.31 -21.56
CA HIS A 420 13.09 -2.19 -20.41
C HIS A 420 14.56 -2.43 -20.04
N ASP A 421 15.42 -2.67 -21.03
CA ASP A 421 16.84 -2.90 -20.79
C ASP A 421 17.58 -1.71 -20.16
N ASP A 422 17.11 -0.48 -20.41
CA ASP A 422 17.67 0.75 -19.87
C ASP A 422 17.12 1.11 -18.49
N PHE A 423 16.04 0.50 -18.06
CA PHE A 423 15.27 0.87 -16.86
C PHE A 423 16.12 1.02 -15.60
N LYS A 424 16.90 -0.01 -15.26
CA LYS A 424 17.74 0.00 -14.04
C LYS A 424 18.87 1.02 -14.12
N ASN A 425 19.46 1.19 -15.30
CA ASN A 425 20.54 2.14 -15.52
C ASN A 425 20.02 3.58 -15.47
N ALA A 426 18.83 3.84 -15.98
CA ALA A 426 18.17 5.13 -15.88
C ALA A 426 17.93 5.55 -14.42
N ILE A 427 17.37 4.67 -13.59
CA ILE A 427 17.18 4.94 -12.16
C ILE A 427 18.50 5.24 -11.45
N LYS A 428 19.57 4.49 -11.74
CA LYS A 428 20.89 4.74 -11.16
C LYS A 428 21.46 6.09 -11.55
N ALA A 429 21.41 6.44 -12.84
CA ALA A 429 21.90 7.72 -13.35
C ALA A 429 21.14 8.92 -12.75
N LEU A 430 19.82 8.81 -12.63
CA LEU A 430 18.97 9.80 -12.00
C LEU A 430 19.27 9.94 -10.49
N TYR A 431 19.46 8.83 -9.80
CA TYR A 431 19.84 8.86 -8.39
C TYR A 431 21.20 9.53 -8.17
N GLU A 432 22.18 9.22 -9.00
CA GLU A 432 23.52 9.78 -8.93
C GLU A 432 23.52 11.30 -9.04
N ILE A 433 22.85 11.85 -10.07
CA ILE A 433 22.82 13.29 -10.32
C ILE A 433 22.09 14.09 -9.22
N PHE A 434 21.00 13.53 -8.65
CA PHE A 434 20.19 14.28 -7.69
C PHE A 434 20.58 14.06 -6.23
N VAL A 435 21.18 12.93 -5.90
CA VAL A 435 21.41 12.52 -4.51
C VAL A 435 22.90 12.45 -4.15
N LEU A 436 23.74 12.00 -5.06
CA LEU A 436 25.18 11.85 -4.80
C LEU A 436 25.97 13.10 -5.23
N THR A 437 25.70 13.63 -6.43
CA THR A 437 26.47 14.75 -6.98
C THR A 437 26.01 16.11 -6.44
N GLN A 438 24.72 16.28 -6.12
CA GLN A 438 24.12 17.51 -5.56
C GLN A 438 24.52 18.82 -6.31
N ILE A 439 24.65 18.75 -7.63
CA ILE A 439 24.99 19.91 -8.49
C ILE A 439 23.72 20.73 -8.77
#